data_832b311c7474c6abbdb2ec6c482088d0
#
_entry.id   832b311c7474c6abbdb2ec6c482088d0
#
_cell.length_a   1.000
_cell.length_b   1.000
_cell.length_c   1.000
_cell.angle_alpha   90.00
_cell.angle_beta   90.00
_cell.angle_gamma   90.00
#
_symmetry.space_group_name_H-M   'P 1'
#
loop_
_entity.id
_entity.type
_entity.pdbx_description
1 polymer ?
#
loop_
_entity_poly.entity_id
_entity_poly.type
_entity_poly.pdbx_seq_one_letter_code
_entity_poly.pdbx_strand_id
1 'polypeptide(L)'
;MKKKISVVIPTYNEEGNVKPLAQAIVNVMENELPEYDYEILFIDNHSKDNTRLFLRQLCGDNKKIKAIFNARNFGQIRSPVYGLKQAQGDCVIRMCADFQDPVEMIPKFVREWEKGWKIVIGIKKSSKEKKMMYWIRTLYYKLIRKITDIDHIEHFTGFGLYDKAFVDVVRQLHDPMPYLRGIIAELGFDYKAIPYEQQRRKAGKSKNNFYSLYDYAMIGITSYSKVVLRMATFVGFIVGGISFVAGIVYFILKLLYWDRFSAGVAPLLIGVFFLGSMQLFFIGFLGEYVLSINTRVLDRPLVVEELRLNFEELEEENESEREKEEEKSAASPEK
;
A
#
# COMPACT_ATOMS: atom_id res chain seq x y z
N MET A 1 -6.78 21.20 25.66
CA MET A 1 -6.27 21.39 24.27
C MET A 1 -7.32 20.92 23.29
N LYS A 2 -7.46 21.58 22.12
CA LYS A 2 -8.30 21.08 21.03
C LYS A 2 -7.67 19.80 20.48
N LYS A 3 -8.48 18.81 20.15
CA LYS A 3 -7.98 17.62 19.41
C LYS A 3 -7.51 18.03 18.02
N LYS A 4 -6.47 17.37 17.51
CA LYS A 4 -5.84 17.67 16.23
C LYS A 4 -6.17 16.62 15.20
N ILE A 5 -6.53 17.05 13.98
CA ILE A 5 -6.77 16.18 12.82
C ILE A 5 -5.62 16.35 11.83
N SER A 6 -5.00 15.25 11.43
CA SER A 6 -4.01 15.25 10.35
C SER A 6 -4.64 14.80 9.04
N VAL A 7 -4.48 15.56 7.96
CA VAL A 7 -4.90 15.14 6.62
C VAL A 7 -3.65 14.82 5.81
N VAL A 8 -3.43 13.54 5.49
CA VAL A 8 -2.25 13.03 4.78
C VAL A 8 -2.55 12.83 3.31
N ILE A 9 -1.75 13.46 2.46
CA ILE A 9 -1.97 13.54 1.01
C ILE A 9 -0.69 13.14 0.27
N PRO A 10 -0.58 11.88 -0.18
CA PRO A 10 0.52 11.50 -1.05
C PRO A 10 0.37 12.14 -2.43
N THR A 11 1.46 12.75 -2.93
CA THR A 11 1.49 13.46 -4.21
C THR A 11 2.59 12.92 -5.13
N TYR A 12 2.31 12.90 -6.43
CA TYR A 12 3.31 12.64 -7.46
C TYR A 12 2.89 13.22 -8.81
N ASN A 13 3.47 14.36 -9.21
CA ASN A 13 3.12 15.15 -10.39
C ASN A 13 1.64 15.55 -10.36
N GLU A 14 1.28 16.36 -9.38
CA GLU A 14 -0.09 16.83 -9.10
C GLU A 14 -0.14 18.37 -9.08
N GLU A 15 0.66 19.05 -9.93
CA GLU A 15 0.77 20.53 -9.96
C GLU A 15 -0.59 21.23 -10.13
N GLY A 16 -1.52 20.64 -10.90
CA GLY A 16 -2.87 21.20 -11.08
C GLY A 16 -3.81 20.99 -9.92
N ASN A 17 -3.45 20.14 -8.96
CA ASN A 17 -4.36 19.70 -7.89
C ASN A 17 -3.96 20.19 -6.48
N VAL A 18 -2.66 20.32 -6.18
CA VAL A 18 -2.20 20.56 -4.80
C VAL A 18 -2.72 21.86 -4.20
N LYS A 19 -2.70 22.98 -4.93
CA LYS A 19 -3.20 24.27 -4.42
C LYS A 19 -4.71 24.28 -4.18
N PRO A 20 -5.55 23.91 -5.19
CA PRO A 20 -7.00 23.89 -4.97
C PRO A 20 -7.44 22.86 -3.93
N LEU A 21 -6.73 21.73 -3.79
CA LEU A 21 -7.03 20.74 -2.77
C LEU A 21 -6.70 21.25 -1.37
N ALA A 22 -5.52 21.85 -1.17
CA ALA A 22 -5.14 22.46 0.10
C ALA A 22 -6.19 23.49 0.55
N GLN A 23 -6.59 24.39 -0.35
CA GLN A 23 -7.61 25.40 -0.06
C GLN A 23 -8.97 24.78 0.28
N ALA A 24 -9.40 23.74 -0.44
CA ALA A 24 -10.65 23.04 -0.15
C ALA A 24 -10.65 22.39 1.24
N ILE A 25 -9.52 21.78 1.62
CA ILE A 25 -9.38 21.16 2.95
C ILE A 25 -9.37 22.23 4.04
N VAL A 26 -8.61 23.33 3.87
CA VAL A 26 -8.60 24.47 4.80
C VAL A 26 -10.04 24.98 5.02
N ASN A 27 -10.78 25.20 3.93
CA ASN A 27 -12.16 25.66 4.00
C ASN A 27 -13.06 24.72 4.81
N VAL A 28 -12.94 23.40 4.62
CA VAL A 28 -13.71 22.41 5.38
C VAL A 28 -13.31 22.42 6.86
N MET A 29 -11.99 22.45 7.15
CA MET A 29 -11.52 22.44 8.54
C MET A 29 -11.93 23.69 9.30
N GLU A 30 -11.90 24.86 8.67
CA GLU A 30 -12.22 26.14 9.33
C GLU A 30 -13.73 26.40 9.46
N ASN A 31 -14.53 25.95 8.48
CA ASN A 31 -15.97 26.23 8.46
C ASN A 31 -16.84 25.11 9.03
N GLU A 32 -16.45 23.83 8.85
CA GLU A 32 -17.27 22.69 9.26
C GLU A 32 -16.74 21.96 10.51
N LEU A 33 -15.45 22.16 10.86
CA LEU A 33 -14.77 21.53 11.99
C LEU A 33 -13.95 22.53 12.84
N PRO A 34 -14.46 23.74 13.17
CA PRO A 34 -13.70 24.77 13.87
C PRO A 34 -13.32 24.38 15.30
N GLU A 35 -13.95 23.35 15.88
CA GLU A 35 -13.64 22.82 17.19
C GLU A 35 -12.31 22.03 17.25
N TYR A 36 -11.76 21.64 16.08
CA TYR A 36 -10.50 20.91 15.96
C TYR A 36 -9.35 21.83 15.55
N ASP A 37 -8.15 21.49 16.00
CA ASP A 37 -6.93 21.93 15.33
C ASP A 37 -6.59 20.96 14.19
N TYR A 38 -5.78 21.39 13.22
CA TYR A 38 -5.47 20.56 12.08
C TYR A 38 -4.05 20.77 11.52
N GLU A 39 -3.57 19.77 10.83
CA GLU A 39 -2.42 19.84 9.93
C GLU A 39 -2.76 19.16 8.59
N ILE A 40 -2.22 19.69 7.51
CA ILE A 40 -2.29 19.08 6.17
C ILE A 40 -0.88 18.66 5.79
N LEU A 41 -0.65 17.36 5.69
CA LEU A 41 0.66 16.78 5.43
C LEU A 41 0.73 16.22 3.99
N PHE A 42 1.44 16.92 3.13
CA PHE A 42 1.75 16.46 1.79
C PHE A 42 3.02 15.60 1.79
N ILE A 43 2.96 14.42 1.14
CA ILE A 43 4.12 13.56 0.94
C ILE A 43 4.44 13.56 -0.56
N ASP A 44 5.41 14.36 -0.96
CA ASP A 44 5.84 14.42 -2.36
C ASP A 44 6.79 13.27 -2.71
N ASN A 45 6.33 12.41 -3.59
CA ASN A 45 7.05 11.21 -4.01
C ASN A 45 8.03 11.48 -5.18
N HIS A 46 8.83 12.56 -5.07
CA HIS A 46 9.81 13.02 -6.04
C HIS A 46 9.17 13.47 -7.36
N SER A 47 8.24 14.42 -7.28
CA SER A 47 7.58 15.03 -8.45
C SER A 47 8.57 15.73 -9.39
N LYS A 48 8.29 15.67 -10.69
CA LYS A 48 9.11 16.24 -11.77
C LYS A 48 8.50 17.51 -12.38
N ASP A 49 7.25 17.82 -12.03
CA ASP A 49 6.52 19.01 -12.41
C ASP A 49 6.61 20.11 -11.33
N ASN A 50 5.77 21.12 -11.40
CA ASN A 50 5.76 22.22 -10.45
C ASN A 50 5.14 21.87 -9.07
N THR A 51 4.75 20.62 -8.81
CA THR A 51 4.17 20.19 -7.54
C THR A 51 5.04 20.62 -6.36
N ARG A 52 6.35 20.35 -6.40
CA ARG A 52 7.29 20.68 -5.32
C ARG A 52 7.39 22.22 -5.07
N LEU A 53 7.37 23.01 -6.14
CA LEU A 53 7.37 24.47 -6.04
C LEU A 53 6.10 24.96 -5.34
N PHE A 54 4.94 24.46 -5.74
CA PHE A 54 3.66 24.86 -5.15
C PHE A 54 3.52 24.41 -3.68
N LEU A 55 4.03 23.24 -3.32
CA LEU A 55 4.04 22.79 -1.93
C LEU A 55 4.92 23.69 -1.06
N ARG A 56 6.09 24.11 -1.54
CA ARG A 56 6.96 25.09 -0.83
C ARG A 56 6.24 26.42 -0.59
N GLN A 57 5.52 26.93 -1.59
CA GLN A 57 4.71 28.16 -1.46
C GLN A 57 3.61 27.98 -0.40
N LEU A 58 2.82 26.89 -0.49
CA LEU A 58 1.76 26.59 0.47
C LEU A 58 2.28 26.49 1.92
N CYS A 59 3.45 25.86 2.12
CA CYS A 59 4.08 25.78 3.44
C CYS A 59 4.59 27.13 3.93
N GLY A 60 5.03 28.00 3.03
CA GLY A 60 5.42 29.39 3.39
C GLY A 60 4.22 30.23 3.81
N ASP A 61 3.10 30.08 3.12
CA ASP A 61 1.88 30.86 3.34
C ASP A 61 1.10 30.40 4.59
N ASN A 62 1.18 29.09 4.94
CA ASN A 62 0.40 28.52 6.05
C ASN A 62 1.20 27.47 6.82
N LYS A 63 1.52 27.74 8.07
CA LYS A 63 2.28 26.83 8.96
C LYS A 63 1.55 25.52 9.29
N LYS A 64 0.24 25.44 9.13
CA LYS A 64 -0.53 24.20 9.27
C LYS A 64 -0.39 23.25 8.07
N ILE A 65 0.17 23.72 6.95
CA ILE A 65 0.51 22.90 5.80
C ILE A 65 1.94 22.49 5.91
N LYS A 66 2.16 21.18 5.93
CA LYS A 66 3.47 20.53 6.05
C LYS A 66 3.78 19.75 4.78
N ALA A 67 5.04 19.63 4.45
CA ALA A 67 5.47 18.83 3.30
C ALA A 67 6.71 18.00 3.62
N ILE A 68 6.69 16.75 3.20
CA ILE A 68 7.85 15.86 3.16
C ILE A 68 8.19 15.59 1.70
N PHE A 69 9.42 15.84 1.30
CA PHE A 69 9.93 15.59 -0.04
C PHE A 69 10.80 14.35 -0.03
N ASN A 70 10.38 13.32 -0.77
CA ASN A 70 11.14 12.10 -0.89
C ASN A 70 12.33 12.26 -1.84
N ALA A 71 13.48 11.65 -1.53
CA ALA A 71 14.68 11.66 -2.36
C ALA A 71 14.48 10.97 -3.73
N ARG A 72 13.53 10.03 -3.82
CA ARG A 72 13.10 9.37 -5.07
C ARG A 72 11.64 8.93 -4.97
N ASN A 73 11.08 8.44 -6.07
CA ASN A 73 9.77 7.80 -6.07
C ASN A 73 9.84 6.42 -5.39
N PHE A 74 9.21 6.27 -4.22
CA PHE A 74 9.11 5.02 -3.45
C PHE A 74 7.81 4.25 -3.70
N GLY A 75 6.98 4.73 -4.64
CA GLY A 75 5.73 4.06 -5.05
C GLY A 75 4.52 4.41 -4.18
N GLN A 76 3.39 3.82 -4.58
CA GLN A 76 2.07 4.12 -4.00
C GLN A 76 1.75 3.33 -2.72
N ILE A 77 2.65 2.45 -2.27
CA ILE A 77 2.49 1.66 -1.05
C ILE A 77 3.27 2.29 0.09
N ARG A 78 4.57 2.51 -0.10
CA ARG A 78 5.49 2.97 0.94
C ARG A 78 5.22 4.42 1.33
N SER A 79 5.20 5.33 0.35
CA SER A 79 5.08 6.77 0.58
C SER A 79 3.80 7.15 1.35
N PRO A 80 2.58 6.65 1.02
CA PRO A 80 1.39 6.98 1.77
C PRO A 80 1.37 6.45 3.20
N VAL A 81 1.90 5.25 3.46
CA VAL A 81 1.97 4.70 4.83
C VAL A 81 3.05 5.41 5.62
N TYR A 82 4.13 5.82 4.96
CA TYR A 82 5.12 6.68 5.60
C TYR A 82 4.50 7.99 6.10
N GLY A 83 3.70 8.67 5.26
CA GLY A 83 2.97 9.87 5.66
C GLY A 83 2.01 9.63 6.83
N LEU A 84 1.31 8.49 6.82
CA LEU A 84 0.44 8.10 7.94
C LEU A 84 1.24 7.98 9.26
N LYS A 85 2.45 7.41 9.22
CA LYS A 85 3.34 7.30 10.39
C LYS A 85 3.87 8.64 10.88
N GLN A 86 4.04 9.64 10.00
CA GLN A 86 4.58 10.97 10.33
C GLN A 86 3.51 11.94 10.86
N ALA A 87 2.24 11.66 10.66
CA ALA A 87 1.13 12.50 11.11
C ALA A 87 1.07 12.60 12.64
N GLN A 88 0.78 13.77 13.21
CA GLN A 88 0.86 14.04 14.65
C GLN A 88 -0.53 14.21 15.32
N GLY A 89 -1.62 14.10 14.55
CA GLY A 89 -2.98 14.30 15.04
C GLY A 89 -3.51 13.16 15.91
N ASP A 90 -4.61 13.44 16.62
CA ASP A 90 -5.39 12.45 17.38
C ASP A 90 -6.13 11.48 16.46
N CYS A 91 -6.36 11.88 15.21
CA CYS A 91 -6.73 11.00 14.12
C CYS A 91 -6.08 11.47 12.82
N VAL A 92 -5.97 10.56 11.86
CA VAL A 92 -5.34 10.80 10.57
C VAL A 92 -6.31 10.45 9.45
N ILE A 93 -6.57 11.40 8.57
CA ILE A 93 -7.37 11.19 7.36
C ILE A 93 -6.40 11.06 6.19
N ARG A 94 -6.45 9.92 5.50
CA ARG A 94 -5.67 9.73 4.28
C ARG A 94 -6.56 9.89 3.06
N MET A 95 -6.15 10.73 2.11
CA MET A 95 -6.87 10.96 0.86
C MET A 95 -5.93 11.16 -0.33
N CYS A 96 -6.43 10.96 -1.55
CA CYS A 96 -5.67 11.16 -2.78
C CYS A 96 -5.65 12.64 -3.20
N ALA A 97 -4.58 13.06 -3.90
CA ALA A 97 -4.41 14.45 -4.35
C ALA A 97 -5.29 14.84 -5.55
N ASP A 98 -5.89 13.89 -6.26
CA ASP A 98 -6.53 14.08 -7.57
C ASP A 98 -8.04 14.38 -7.54
N PHE A 99 -8.58 14.71 -6.36
CA PHE A 99 -10.00 14.95 -6.09
C PHE A 99 -10.93 13.75 -6.35
N GLN A 100 -10.39 12.54 -6.53
CA GLN A 100 -11.22 11.35 -6.61
C GLN A 100 -11.87 10.99 -5.26
N ASP A 101 -11.22 11.40 -4.17
CA ASP A 101 -11.72 11.30 -2.81
C ASP A 101 -12.33 12.66 -2.42
N PRO A 102 -13.67 12.76 -2.21
CA PRO A 102 -14.33 14.03 -1.96
C PRO A 102 -13.95 14.63 -0.60
N VAL A 103 -13.58 15.90 -0.57
CA VAL A 103 -13.19 16.62 0.65
C VAL A 103 -14.38 16.70 1.65
N GLU A 104 -15.61 16.73 1.15
CA GLU A 104 -16.86 16.75 1.91
C GLU A 104 -17.09 15.46 2.74
N MET A 105 -16.27 14.44 2.55
CA MET A 105 -16.28 13.24 3.38
C MET A 105 -15.54 13.43 4.70
N ILE A 106 -14.64 14.42 4.80
CA ILE A 106 -13.85 14.69 6.01
C ILE A 106 -14.75 14.88 7.23
N PRO A 107 -15.73 15.78 7.23
CA PRO A 107 -16.63 15.95 8.38
C PRO A 107 -17.41 14.68 8.71
N LYS A 108 -17.86 13.93 7.71
CA LYS A 108 -18.59 12.67 7.91
C LYS A 108 -17.73 11.63 8.62
N PHE A 109 -16.45 11.52 8.27
CA PHE A 109 -15.52 10.63 8.94
C PHE A 109 -15.29 11.04 10.38
N VAL A 110 -15.10 12.34 10.63
CA VAL A 110 -14.90 12.89 11.98
C VAL A 110 -16.11 12.64 12.87
N ARG A 111 -17.34 12.85 12.38
CA ARG A 111 -18.58 12.59 13.16
C ARG A 111 -18.77 11.09 13.50
N GLU A 112 -18.31 10.18 12.68
CA GLU A 112 -18.30 8.76 13.05
C GLU A 112 -17.18 8.43 14.06
N TRP A 113 -16.00 9.04 13.91
CA TRP A 113 -14.91 8.91 14.88
C TRP A 113 -15.32 9.40 16.28
N GLU A 114 -16.04 10.49 16.39
CA GLU A 114 -16.61 11.01 17.65
C GLU A 114 -17.54 10.00 18.35
N LYS A 115 -18.21 9.14 17.57
CA LYS A 115 -19.03 8.04 18.11
C LYS A 115 -18.20 6.84 18.64
N GLY A 116 -16.88 6.92 18.54
CA GLY A 116 -15.95 5.92 19.08
C GLY A 116 -15.35 4.95 18.04
N TRP A 117 -15.72 5.07 16.75
CA TRP A 117 -15.10 4.25 15.72
C TRP A 117 -13.62 4.57 15.54
N LYS A 118 -12.75 3.56 15.68
CA LYS A 118 -11.29 3.73 15.53
C LYS A 118 -10.83 3.81 14.09
N ILE A 119 -11.62 3.25 13.17
CA ILE A 119 -11.38 3.31 11.73
C ILE A 119 -12.70 3.66 11.04
N VAL A 120 -12.67 4.68 10.18
CA VAL A 120 -13.80 5.05 9.34
C VAL A 120 -13.33 5.08 7.90
N ILE A 121 -13.88 4.21 7.05
CA ILE A 121 -13.40 4.03 5.67
C ILE A 121 -14.44 4.46 4.64
N GLY A 122 -13.94 5.07 3.56
CA GLY A 122 -14.74 5.37 2.38
C GLY A 122 -14.82 4.16 1.44
N ILE A 123 -16.01 3.68 1.13
CA ILE A 123 -16.25 2.60 0.15
C ILE A 123 -16.91 3.16 -1.10
N LYS A 124 -16.34 2.87 -2.27
CA LYS A 124 -16.90 3.30 -3.55
C LYS A 124 -18.19 2.56 -3.88
N LYS A 125 -19.32 3.31 -3.99
CA LYS A 125 -20.63 2.74 -4.35
C LYS A 125 -20.70 2.22 -5.78
N SER A 126 -20.06 2.92 -6.73
CA SER A 126 -19.98 2.53 -8.13
C SER A 126 -18.74 3.14 -8.77
N SER A 127 -18.11 2.42 -9.68
CA SER A 127 -17.17 3.02 -10.62
C SER A 127 -17.83 3.02 -12.00
N LYS A 128 -17.78 4.15 -12.73
CA LYS A 128 -18.21 4.24 -14.13
C LYS A 128 -17.24 3.49 -15.06
N GLU A 129 -16.76 2.33 -14.62
CA GLU A 129 -15.84 1.47 -15.38
C GLU A 129 -16.59 0.61 -16.40
N LYS A 130 -15.86 0.16 -17.42
CA LYS A 130 -16.38 -0.81 -18.40
C LYS A 130 -16.82 -2.09 -17.68
N LYS A 131 -18.01 -2.59 -17.99
CA LYS A 131 -18.62 -3.80 -17.36
C LYS A 131 -17.66 -5.00 -17.27
N MET A 132 -16.78 -5.17 -18.26
CA MET A 132 -15.77 -6.24 -18.28
C MET A 132 -14.72 -6.11 -17.19
N MET A 133 -14.20 -4.89 -16.94
CA MET A 133 -13.22 -4.63 -15.86
C MET A 133 -13.84 -4.82 -14.48
N TYR A 134 -15.11 -4.41 -14.32
CA TYR A 134 -15.86 -4.66 -13.09
C TYR A 134 -15.99 -6.18 -12.81
N TRP A 135 -16.29 -6.99 -13.84
CA TRP A 135 -16.42 -8.43 -13.71
C TRP A 135 -15.08 -9.12 -13.35
N ILE A 136 -13.99 -8.74 -14.02
CA ILE A 136 -12.64 -9.25 -13.73
C ILE A 136 -12.25 -8.91 -12.29
N ARG A 137 -12.52 -7.69 -11.84
CA ARG A 137 -12.21 -7.24 -10.48
C ARG A 137 -13.07 -7.97 -9.44
N THR A 138 -14.33 -8.19 -9.72
CA THR A 138 -15.23 -8.95 -8.83
C THR A 138 -14.77 -10.40 -8.71
N LEU A 139 -14.36 -11.03 -9.82
CA LEU A 139 -13.80 -12.38 -9.81
C LEU A 139 -12.49 -12.43 -9.00
N TYR A 140 -11.62 -11.44 -9.18
CA TYR A 140 -10.40 -11.30 -8.39
C TYR A 140 -10.71 -11.21 -6.89
N TYR A 141 -11.62 -10.34 -6.44
CA TYR A 141 -11.98 -10.23 -5.03
C TYR A 141 -12.61 -11.52 -4.47
N LYS A 142 -13.46 -12.18 -5.24
CA LYS A 142 -14.02 -13.50 -4.85
C LYS A 142 -12.93 -14.55 -4.69
N LEU A 143 -11.93 -14.55 -5.59
CA LEU A 143 -10.81 -15.48 -5.52
C LEU A 143 -9.93 -15.16 -4.31
N ILE A 144 -9.54 -13.90 -4.13
CA ILE A 144 -8.71 -13.45 -3.01
C ILE A 144 -9.39 -13.80 -1.67
N ARG A 145 -10.68 -13.53 -1.51
CA ARG A 145 -11.42 -13.88 -0.29
C ARG A 145 -11.37 -15.38 0.03
N LYS A 146 -11.34 -16.26 -0.98
CA LYS A 146 -11.20 -17.71 -0.78
C LYS A 146 -9.81 -18.18 -0.42
N ILE A 147 -8.78 -17.43 -0.84
CA ILE A 147 -7.39 -17.86 -0.72
C ILE A 147 -6.60 -17.08 0.33
N THR A 148 -7.16 -16.04 0.94
CA THR A 148 -6.54 -15.28 2.02
C THR A 148 -7.18 -15.57 3.35
N ASP A 149 -6.39 -15.55 4.41
CA ASP A 149 -6.83 -15.78 5.80
C ASP A 149 -7.47 -14.50 6.42
N ILE A 150 -7.60 -13.39 5.65
CA ILE A 150 -8.16 -12.13 6.10
C ILE A 150 -9.35 -11.70 5.25
N ASP A 151 -10.34 -11.06 5.87
CA ASP A 151 -11.48 -10.47 5.18
C ASP A 151 -11.08 -9.19 4.44
N HIS A 152 -10.77 -9.32 3.17
CA HIS A 152 -10.43 -8.16 2.33
C HIS A 152 -11.60 -7.20 2.18
N ILE A 153 -11.36 -5.93 2.52
CA ILE A 153 -12.34 -4.85 2.37
C ILE A 153 -12.49 -4.51 0.88
N GLU A 154 -13.65 -4.90 0.31
CA GLU A 154 -13.94 -4.68 -1.10
C GLU A 154 -14.13 -3.18 -1.41
N HIS A 155 -13.71 -2.75 -2.61
CA HIS A 155 -13.88 -1.37 -3.10
C HIS A 155 -13.25 -0.26 -2.23
N PHE A 156 -12.40 -0.63 -1.29
CA PHE A 156 -11.65 0.29 -0.45
C PHE A 156 -10.30 0.68 -1.10
N THR A 157 -9.96 1.96 -1.08
CA THR A 157 -8.72 2.51 -1.69
C THR A 157 -7.69 3.02 -0.69
N GLY A 158 -8.01 2.96 0.59
CA GLY A 158 -7.23 3.57 1.65
C GLY A 158 -7.71 4.97 2.02
N PHE A 159 -8.79 5.48 1.40
CA PHE A 159 -9.44 6.72 1.81
C PHE A 159 -10.25 6.49 3.09
N GLY A 160 -9.93 7.22 4.15
CA GLY A 160 -10.60 7.06 5.43
C GLY A 160 -9.88 7.78 6.55
N LEU A 161 -10.49 7.71 7.73
CA LEU A 161 -9.98 8.23 8.99
C LEU A 161 -9.47 7.07 9.86
N TYR A 162 -8.32 7.28 10.46
CA TYR A 162 -7.62 6.34 11.33
C TYR A 162 -7.32 7.01 12.67
N ASP A 163 -7.86 6.48 13.75
CA ASP A 163 -7.60 6.95 15.11
C ASP A 163 -6.13 6.77 15.47
N LYS A 164 -5.62 7.62 16.35
CA LYS A 164 -4.25 7.56 16.85
C LYS A 164 -3.87 6.18 17.37
N ALA A 165 -4.78 5.48 18.05
CA ALA A 165 -4.51 4.14 18.55
C ALA A 165 -4.18 3.14 17.44
N PHE A 166 -4.85 3.20 16.29
CA PHE A 166 -4.50 2.41 15.11
C PHE A 166 -3.18 2.85 14.50
N VAL A 167 -2.99 4.16 14.34
CA VAL A 167 -1.76 4.73 13.76
C VAL A 167 -0.53 4.37 14.61
N ASP A 168 -0.64 4.38 15.93
CA ASP A 168 0.45 4.00 16.84
C ASP A 168 0.85 2.52 16.69
N VAL A 169 -0.12 1.63 16.46
CA VAL A 169 0.19 0.23 16.09
C VAL A 169 0.89 0.16 14.74
N VAL A 170 0.41 0.90 13.73
CA VAL A 170 1.06 0.94 12.40
C VAL A 170 2.49 1.48 12.48
N ARG A 171 2.77 2.43 13.37
CA ARG A 171 4.14 2.96 13.60
C ARG A 171 5.11 1.88 14.08
N GLN A 172 4.63 0.94 14.90
CA GLN A 172 5.43 -0.18 15.42
C GLN A 172 5.68 -1.29 14.40
N LEU A 173 4.91 -1.33 13.30
CA LEU A 173 5.12 -2.31 12.25
C LEU A 173 6.35 -1.96 11.40
N HIS A 174 7.31 -2.88 11.32
CA HIS A 174 8.53 -2.78 10.51
C HIS A 174 8.36 -3.50 9.16
N ASP A 175 7.21 -3.35 8.49
CA ASP A 175 7.00 -3.92 7.16
C ASP A 175 7.48 -2.95 6.07
N PRO A 176 8.52 -3.30 5.28
CA PRO A 176 9.01 -2.45 4.19
C PRO A 176 8.06 -2.37 2.99
N MET A 177 7.01 -3.22 2.96
CA MET A 177 5.95 -3.22 1.93
C MET A 177 4.56 -3.23 2.57
N PRO A 178 4.20 -2.19 3.36
CA PRO A 178 3.00 -2.17 4.18
C PRO A 178 1.73 -2.05 3.33
N TYR A 179 1.00 -3.13 3.19
CA TYR A 179 -0.27 -3.14 2.46
C TYR A 179 -1.41 -2.73 3.40
N LEU A 180 -1.71 -1.44 3.48
CA LEU A 180 -2.65 -0.85 4.46
C LEU A 180 -4.00 -1.58 4.54
N ARG A 181 -4.55 -2.03 3.40
CA ARG A 181 -5.83 -2.76 3.37
C ARG A 181 -5.75 -4.10 4.11
N GLY A 182 -4.62 -4.79 3.98
CA GLY A 182 -4.36 -6.03 4.69
C GLY A 182 -4.10 -5.78 6.17
N ILE A 183 -3.33 -4.75 6.49
CA ILE A 183 -3.03 -4.35 7.87
C ILE A 183 -4.32 -4.05 8.66
N ILE A 184 -5.28 -3.33 8.08
CA ILE A 184 -6.58 -3.05 8.72
C ILE A 184 -7.32 -4.35 9.05
N ALA A 185 -7.38 -5.28 8.09
CA ALA A 185 -8.06 -6.56 8.28
C ALA A 185 -7.33 -7.48 9.27
N GLU A 186 -5.99 -7.47 9.26
CA GLU A 186 -5.14 -8.29 10.13
C GLU A 186 -5.19 -7.84 11.59
N LEU A 187 -5.14 -6.52 11.82
CA LEU A 187 -5.13 -5.97 13.18
C LEU A 187 -6.49 -6.08 13.90
N GLY A 188 -7.57 -6.39 13.19
CA GLY A 188 -8.88 -6.69 13.77
C GLY A 188 -9.58 -5.51 14.43
N PHE A 189 -9.21 -4.27 14.09
CA PHE A 189 -9.96 -3.10 14.53
C PHE A 189 -11.31 -3.04 13.83
N ASP A 190 -12.38 -2.84 14.63
CA ASP A 190 -13.70 -2.55 14.06
C ASP A 190 -13.67 -1.26 13.23
N TYR A 191 -14.31 -1.31 12.07
CA TYR A 191 -14.38 -0.16 11.18
C TYR A 191 -15.81 0.19 10.77
N LYS A 192 -16.06 1.47 10.56
CA LYS A 192 -17.28 1.99 9.95
C LYS A 192 -17.05 2.27 8.47
N ALA A 193 -17.87 1.67 7.61
CA ALA A 193 -17.84 1.92 6.19
C ALA A 193 -18.86 3.00 5.82
N ILE A 194 -18.41 4.05 5.12
CA ILE A 194 -19.27 5.11 4.57
C ILE A 194 -19.19 5.04 3.04
N PRO A 195 -20.31 4.76 2.37
CA PRO A 195 -20.32 4.72 0.91
C PRO A 195 -20.22 6.13 0.32
N TYR A 196 -19.38 6.28 -0.73
CA TYR A 196 -19.27 7.53 -1.48
C TYR A 196 -19.23 7.30 -3.00
N GLU A 197 -19.53 8.34 -3.77
CA GLU A 197 -19.37 8.33 -5.21
C GLU A 197 -18.01 8.91 -5.58
N GLN A 198 -17.19 8.08 -6.25
CA GLN A 198 -15.88 8.54 -6.71
C GLN A 198 -16.04 9.58 -7.81
N GLN A 199 -15.47 10.76 -7.58
CA GLN A 199 -15.46 11.83 -8.57
C GLN A 199 -14.48 11.51 -9.72
N ARG A 200 -14.69 12.16 -10.87
CA ARG A 200 -13.70 12.11 -11.95
C ARG A 200 -12.47 12.92 -11.53
N ARG A 201 -11.31 12.40 -11.86
CA ARG A 201 -10.04 13.10 -11.68
C ARG A 201 -10.11 14.48 -12.34
N LYS A 202 -9.77 15.56 -11.61
CA LYS A 202 -9.81 16.92 -12.15
C LYS A 202 -8.65 17.20 -13.12
N ALA A 203 -7.45 16.70 -12.82
CA ALA A 203 -6.27 16.85 -13.66
C ALA A 203 -5.38 15.59 -13.60
N GLY A 204 -4.47 15.44 -14.56
CA GLY A 204 -3.50 14.34 -14.62
C GLY A 204 -4.04 13.05 -15.27
N LYS A 205 -3.14 12.07 -15.48
CA LYS A 205 -3.44 10.74 -16.05
C LYS A 205 -3.15 9.65 -15.02
N SER A 206 -3.95 8.58 -15.03
CA SER A 206 -3.65 7.39 -14.21
C SER A 206 -2.30 6.80 -14.61
N LYS A 207 -1.45 6.54 -13.62
CA LYS A 207 -0.11 5.95 -13.81
C LYS A 207 -0.10 4.44 -13.56
N ASN A 208 -1.25 3.86 -13.23
CA ASN A 208 -1.38 2.41 -13.04
C ASN A 208 -1.31 1.72 -14.40
N ASN A 209 -0.35 0.79 -14.53
CA ASN A 209 -0.21 -0.12 -15.66
C ASN A 209 -0.44 -1.56 -15.20
N PHE A 210 -0.39 -2.52 -16.15
CA PHE A 210 -0.61 -3.94 -15.85
C PHE A 210 0.40 -4.46 -14.82
N TYR A 211 1.67 -4.08 -14.90
CA TYR A 211 2.72 -4.52 -13.98
C TYR A 211 2.45 -4.02 -12.55
N SER A 212 2.07 -2.75 -12.38
CA SER A 212 1.75 -2.21 -11.06
C SER A 212 0.53 -2.90 -10.44
N LEU A 213 -0.48 -3.26 -11.25
CA LEU A 213 -1.64 -4.02 -10.77
C LEU A 213 -1.27 -5.46 -10.39
N TYR A 214 -0.38 -6.10 -11.16
CA TYR A 214 0.18 -7.40 -10.84
C TYR A 214 0.94 -7.37 -9.52
N ASP A 215 1.86 -6.40 -9.33
CA ASP A 215 2.61 -6.22 -8.09
C ASP A 215 1.68 -6.05 -6.88
N TYR A 216 0.63 -5.23 -7.00
CA TYR A 216 -0.37 -5.10 -5.92
C TYR A 216 -1.08 -6.41 -5.60
N ALA A 217 -1.44 -7.18 -6.63
CA ALA A 217 -2.07 -8.47 -6.44
C ALA A 217 -1.13 -9.47 -5.75
N MET A 218 0.13 -9.53 -6.20
CA MET A 218 1.13 -10.43 -5.62
C MET A 218 1.48 -10.06 -4.18
N ILE A 219 1.60 -8.78 -3.84
CA ILE A 219 1.80 -8.35 -2.45
C ILE A 219 0.64 -8.83 -1.57
N GLY A 220 -0.62 -8.66 -2.02
CA GLY A 220 -1.77 -9.16 -1.29
C GLY A 220 -1.76 -10.68 -1.08
N ILE A 221 -1.41 -11.44 -2.11
CA ILE A 221 -1.34 -12.91 -2.07
C ILE A 221 -0.18 -13.38 -1.19
N THR A 222 1.04 -12.91 -1.44
CA THR A 222 2.25 -13.41 -0.74
C THR A 222 2.28 -13.01 0.72
N SER A 223 1.67 -11.86 1.08
CA SER A 223 1.62 -11.39 2.48
C SER A 223 0.53 -12.09 3.31
N TYR A 224 -0.62 -12.40 2.70
CA TYR A 224 -1.82 -12.78 3.45
C TYR A 224 -2.44 -14.12 3.01
N SER A 225 -1.79 -14.88 2.13
CA SER A 225 -2.30 -16.19 1.68
C SER A 225 -1.26 -17.29 1.83
N LYS A 226 -1.61 -18.31 2.58
CA LYS A 226 -0.89 -19.59 2.66
C LYS A 226 -1.46 -20.62 1.69
N VAL A 227 -2.65 -20.33 1.12
CA VAL A 227 -3.43 -21.31 0.35
C VAL A 227 -2.71 -21.70 -0.93
N VAL A 228 -2.07 -20.76 -1.62
CA VAL A 228 -1.35 -21.04 -2.87
C VAL A 228 -0.20 -22.04 -2.66
N LEU A 229 0.59 -21.85 -1.58
CA LEU A 229 1.66 -22.82 -1.23
C LEU A 229 1.10 -24.18 -0.83
N ARG A 230 0.01 -24.19 -0.03
CA ARG A 230 -0.66 -25.42 0.37
C ARG A 230 -1.26 -26.16 -0.83
N MET A 231 -1.89 -25.45 -1.78
CA MET A 231 -2.37 -26.04 -3.02
C MET A 231 -1.23 -26.69 -3.82
N ALA A 232 -0.08 -26.01 -3.94
CA ALA A 232 1.10 -26.58 -4.59
C ALA A 232 1.53 -27.90 -3.92
N THR A 233 1.54 -27.92 -2.58
CA THR A 233 1.87 -29.13 -1.80
C THR A 233 0.86 -30.25 -2.06
N PHE A 234 -0.45 -29.97 -1.96
CA PHE A 234 -1.49 -31.00 -2.20
C PHE A 234 -1.45 -31.55 -3.61
N VAL A 235 -1.34 -30.68 -4.63
CA VAL A 235 -1.23 -31.10 -6.01
C VAL A 235 0.04 -31.92 -6.22
N GLY A 236 1.16 -31.51 -5.63
CA GLY A 236 2.42 -32.24 -5.67
C GLY A 236 2.29 -33.65 -5.07
N PHE A 237 1.64 -33.79 -3.91
CA PHE A 237 1.39 -35.10 -3.30
C PHE A 237 0.50 -35.99 -4.15
N ILE A 238 -0.61 -35.45 -4.70
CA ILE A 238 -1.55 -36.24 -5.54
C ILE A 238 -0.85 -36.70 -6.80
N VAL A 239 -0.22 -35.77 -7.54
CA VAL A 239 0.48 -36.11 -8.81
C VAL A 239 1.68 -37.01 -8.55
N GLY A 240 2.45 -36.75 -7.49
CA GLY A 240 3.57 -37.61 -7.08
C GLY A 240 3.10 -39.02 -6.71
N GLY A 241 2.02 -39.15 -5.94
CA GLY A 241 1.42 -40.42 -5.59
C GLY A 241 0.93 -41.22 -6.81
N ILE A 242 0.21 -40.56 -7.73
CA ILE A 242 -0.26 -41.17 -8.98
C ILE A 242 0.95 -41.63 -9.83
N SER A 243 1.96 -40.77 -9.98
CA SER A 243 3.16 -41.09 -10.75
C SER A 243 3.96 -42.24 -10.14
N PHE A 244 4.05 -42.30 -8.80
CA PHE A 244 4.71 -43.37 -8.07
C PHE A 244 3.99 -44.71 -8.28
N VAL A 245 2.69 -44.76 -8.14
CA VAL A 245 1.87 -45.95 -8.39
C VAL A 245 1.97 -46.39 -9.86
N ALA A 246 1.87 -45.46 -10.81
CA ALA A 246 2.07 -45.75 -12.21
C ALA A 246 3.47 -46.35 -12.48
N GLY A 247 4.52 -45.77 -11.86
CA GLY A 247 5.87 -46.28 -11.94
C GLY A 247 6.01 -47.74 -11.45
N ILE A 248 5.41 -48.06 -10.30
CA ILE A 248 5.38 -49.42 -9.77
C ILE A 248 4.65 -50.38 -10.73
N VAL A 249 3.48 -49.99 -11.22
CA VAL A 249 2.68 -50.80 -12.17
C VAL A 249 3.49 -51.05 -13.43
N TYR A 250 4.11 -50.04 -14.01
CA TYR A 250 4.98 -50.18 -15.17
C TYR A 250 6.19 -51.08 -14.91
N PHE A 251 6.79 -50.96 -13.73
CA PHE A 251 7.91 -51.81 -13.33
C PHE A 251 7.50 -53.31 -13.26
N ILE A 252 6.37 -53.61 -12.60
CA ILE A 252 5.83 -54.97 -12.49
C ILE A 252 5.46 -55.51 -13.87
N LEU A 253 4.74 -54.73 -14.70
CA LEU A 253 4.39 -55.17 -16.07
C LEU A 253 5.64 -55.47 -16.93
N LYS A 254 6.70 -54.66 -16.78
CA LYS A 254 7.95 -54.91 -17.49
C LYS A 254 8.62 -56.19 -17.05
N LEU A 255 8.57 -56.55 -15.78
CA LEU A 255 9.11 -57.81 -15.25
C LEU A 255 8.31 -59.04 -15.75
N LEU A 256 6.95 -58.91 -15.79
CA LEU A 256 6.07 -60.03 -16.20
C LEU A 256 6.02 -60.26 -17.74
N TYR A 257 6.14 -59.17 -18.52
CA TYR A 257 5.97 -59.18 -19.97
C TYR A 257 7.18 -58.59 -20.69
N TRP A 258 8.39 -59.06 -20.34
CA TRP A 258 9.67 -58.49 -20.77
C TRP A 258 9.79 -58.21 -22.27
N ASP A 259 9.33 -59.17 -23.12
CA ASP A 259 9.48 -59.09 -24.58
C ASP A 259 8.30 -58.40 -25.29
N ARG A 260 7.15 -58.28 -24.62
CA ARG A 260 5.93 -57.70 -25.21
C ARG A 260 5.67 -56.23 -24.84
N PHE A 261 6.45 -55.68 -23.90
CA PHE A 261 6.22 -54.36 -23.36
C PHE A 261 7.08 -53.31 -24.08
N SER A 262 6.56 -52.75 -25.20
CA SER A 262 7.16 -51.61 -25.85
C SER A 262 6.55 -50.33 -25.27
N ALA A 263 7.30 -49.61 -24.44
CA ALA A 263 6.88 -48.28 -24.00
C ALA A 263 6.93 -47.31 -25.20
N GLY A 264 5.81 -46.83 -25.65
CA GLY A 264 5.75 -45.78 -26.68
C GLY A 264 6.44 -44.51 -26.20
N VAL A 265 7.22 -43.87 -27.07
CA VAL A 265 7.92 -42.61 -26.75
C VAL A 265 6.93 -41.44 -26.47
N ALA A 266 5.77 -41.48 -27.09
CA ALA A 266 4.76 -40.40 -26.96
C ALA A 266 4.25 -40.20 -25.53
N PRO A 267 3.83 -41.22 -24.76
CA PRO A 267 3.42 -41.02 -23.35
C PRO A 267 4.55 -40.50 -22.47
N LEU A 268 5.80 -40.88 -22.73
CA LEU A 268 6.97 -40.40 -22.02
C LEU A 268 7.16 -38.88 -22.24
N LEU A 269 7.14 -38.45 -23.51
CA LEU A 269 7.28 -37.03 -23.87
C LEU A 269 6.16 -36.17 -23.28
N ILE A 270 4.90 -36.61 -23.38
CA ILE A 270 3.74 -35.91 -22.79
C ILE A 270 3.93 -35.77 -21.27
N GLY A 271 4.31 -36.87 -20.60
CA GLY A 271 4.56 -36.86 -19.16
C GLY A 271 5.68 -35.88 -18.75
N VAL A 272 6.80 -35.90 -19.46
CA VAL A 272 7.93 -35.00 -19.19
C VAL A 272 7.57 -33.54 -19.39
N PHE A 273 6.90 -33.18 -20.50
CA PHE A 273 6.48 -31.79 -20.75
C PHE A 273 5.42 -31.34 -19.77
N PHE A 274 4.46 -32.18 -19.43
CA PHE A 274 3.42 -31.86 -18.45
C PHE A 274 4.00 -31.60 -17.06
N LEU A 275 4.83 -32.53 -16.56
CA LEU A 275 5.48 -32.39 -15.26
C LEU A 275 6.45 -31.21 -15.24
N GLY A 276 7.23 -31.01 -16.30
CA GLY A 276 8.13 -29.87 -16.44
C GLY A 276 7.41 -28.54 -16.41
N SER A 277 6.30 -28.40 -17.15
CA SER A 277 5.47 -27.19 -17.14
C SER A 277 4.89 -26.92 -15.76
N MET A 278 4.40 -27.94 -15.08
CA MET A 278 3.85 -27.85 -13.74
C MET A 278 4.93 -27.44 -12.72
N GLN A 279 6.13 -28.01 -12.80
CA GLN A 279 7.26 -27.62 -11.95
C GLN A 279 7.64 -26.17 -12.16
N LEU A 280 7.78 -25.71 -13.40
CA LEU A 280 8.12 -24.31 -13.72
C LEU A 280 7.08 -23.34 -13.17
N PHE A 281 5.80 -23.67 -13.26
CA PHE A 281 4.72 -22.86 -12.69
C PHE A 281 4.88 -22.70 -11.16
N PHE A 282 5.07 -23.79 -10.43
CA PHE A 282 5.23 -23.72 -8.98
C PHE A 282 6.55 -23.10 -8.54
N ILE A 283 7.63 -23.29 -9.29
CA ILE A 283 8.92 -22.60 -9.05
C ILE A 283 8.74 -21.10 -9.21
N GLY A 284 8.00 -20.64 -10.23
CA GLY A 284 7.69 -19.23 -10.41
C GLY A 284 6.93 -18.64 -9.21
N PHE A 285 5.90 -19.34 -8.72
CA PHE A 285 5.19 -18.93 -7.49
C PHE A 285 6.08 -18.91 -6.25
N LEU A 286 6.92 -19.92 -6.08
CA LEU A 286 7.89 -19.95 -4.98
C LEU A 286 8.85 -18.75 -5.06
N GLY A 287 9.28 -18.39 -6.28
CA GLY A 287 10.09 -17.21 -6.52
C GLY A 287 9.46 -15.92 -6.02
N GLU A 288 8.15 -15.72 -6.20
CA GLU A 288 7.42 -14.58 -5.67
C GLU A 288 7.41 -14.52 -4.13
N TYR A 289 7.24 -15.67 -3.45
CA TYR A 289 7.34 -15.72 -1.99
C TYR A 289 8.77 -15.45 -1.50
N VAL A 290 9.77 -16.00 -2.18
CA VAL A 290 11.19 -15.73 -1.87
C VAL A 290 11.50 -14.23 -2.04
N LEU A 291 11.03 -13.60 -3.11
CA LEU A 291 11.17 -12.16 -3.33
C LEU A 291 10.51 -11.34 -2.22
N SER A 292 9.31 -11.75 -1.79
CA SER A 292 8.59 -11.11 -0.67
C SER A 292 9.37 -11.23 0.64
N ILE A 293 9.90 -12.42 0.95
CA ILE A 293 10.73 -12.67 2.14
C ILE A 293 12.02 -11.84 2.06
N ASN A 294 12.73 -11.87 0.94
CA ASN A 294 13.97 -11.12 0.75
C ASN A 294 13.74 -9.60 0.97
N THR A 295 12.63 -9.06 0.49
CA THR A 295 12.29 -7.65 0.67
C THR A 295 12.11 -7.31 2.16
N ARG A 296 11.52 -8.22 2.95
CA ARG A 296 11.32 -8.01 4.39
C ARG A 296 12.59 -8.21 5.22
N VAL A 297 13.41 -9.20 4.85
CA VAL A 297 14.68 -9.48 5.54
C VAL A 297 15.69 -8.35 5.37
N LEU A 298 15.66 -7.64 4.23
CA LEU A 298 16.55 -6.50 4.00
C LEU A 298 16.26 -5.28 4.90
N ASP A 299 15.09 -5.22 5.52
CA ASP A 299 14.62 -4.18 6.47
C ASP A 299 15.02 -2.74 6.06
N ARG A 300 14.82 -2.43 4.79
CA ARG A 300 15.13 -1.11 4.24
C ARG A 300 14.07 -0.10 4.67
N PRO A 301 14.45 1.17 4.94
CA PRO A 301 13.50 2.20 5.31
C PRO A 301 12.41 2.36 4.24
N LEU A 302 11.19 2.67 4.69
CA LEU A 302 10.04 2.87 3.79
C LEU A 302 10.34 3.95 2.75
N VAL A 303 10.94 5.04 3.22
CA VAL A 303 11.24 6.24 2.46
C VAL A 303 12.56 6.81 2.95
N VAL A 304 13.30 7.45 2.06
CA VAL A 304 14.41 8.36 2.39
C VAL A 304 13.92 9.75 2.04
N GLU A 305 13.94 10.64 3.02
CA GLU A 305 13.55 12.03 2.84
C GLU A 305 14.71 12.87 2.30
N GLU A 306 14.37 13.83 1.48
CA GLU A 306 15.28 14.88 1.03
C GLU A 306 15.14 16.13 1.88
N LEU A 307 13.89 16.46 2.26
CA LEU A 307 13.57 17.69 2.98
C LEU A 307 12.20 17.57 3.67
N ARG A 308 12.08 18.21 4.85
CA ARG A 308 10.80 18.48 5.54
C ARG A 308 10.56 19.98 5.63
N LEU A 309 9.30 20.42 5.62
CA LEU A 309 8.90 21.78 5.84
C LEU A 309 7.80 21.87 6.90
N ASN A 310 7.92 22.84 7.81
CA ASN A 310 7.00 23.16 8.90
C ASN A 310 6.88 22.04 9.97
N PHE A 311 7.97 21.33 10.28
CA PHE A 311 8.07 20.40 11.41
C PHE A 311 8.90 21.04 12.51
N GLU A 312 8.32 21.29 13.67
CA GLU A 312 8.92 22.03 14.79
C GLU A 312 10.20 21.39 15.36
N GLU A 313 10.28 20.06 15.41
CA GLU A 313 11.44 19.33 15.97
C GLU A 313 12.76 19.53 15.21
N LEU A 314 12.69 19.89 13.92
CA LEU A 314 13.89 20.11 13.10
C LEU A 314 14.36 21.56 13.10
N GLU A 315 13.51 22.51 13.50
CA GLU A 315 13.95 23.92 13.65
C GLU A 315 14.86 24.02 14.87
N GLU A 316 14.53 23.38 15.98
CA GLU A 316 15.38 23.38 17.21
C GLU A 316 16.68 22.58 17.05
N GLU A 317 16.67 21.41 16.38
CA GLU A 317 17.90 20.67 16.08
C GLU A 317 18.80 21.39 15.09
N ASN A 318 18.26 21.97 14.03
CA ASN A 318 19.03 22.75 13.06
C ASN A 318 19.57 24.06 13.65
N GLU A 319 18.86 24.72 14.55
CA GLU A 319 19.37 25.89 15.29
C GLU A 319 20.48 25.45 16.24
N SER A 320 20.30 24.37 16.98
CA SER A 320 21.35 23.87 17.89
C SER A 320 22.60 23.35 17.16
N GLU A 321 22.45 22.79 15.95
CA GLU A 321 23.59 22.38 15.12
C GLU A 321 24.31 23.60 14.51
N ARG A 322 23.59 24.62 14.06
CA ARG A 322 24.15 25.87 13.56
C ARG A 322 24.89 26.61 14.66
N GLU A 323 24.35 26.72 15.87
CA GLU A 323 25.00 27.31 17.03
C GLU A 323 26.31 26.56 17.38
N LYS A 324 26.30 25.22 17.32
CA LYS A 324 27.52 24.40 17.55
C LYS A 324 28.54 24.53 16.42
N GLU A 325 28.12 24.75 15.18
CA GLU A 325 29.05 25.01 14.06
C GLU A 325 29.61 26.42 14.13
N GLU A 326 28.83 27.41 14.52
CA GLU A 326 29.30 28.78 14.76
C GLU A 326 30.27 28.85 15.94
N GLU A 327 30.00 28.17 17.06
CA GLU A 327 30.92 28.05 18.19
C GLU A 327 32.24 27.36 17.80
N LYS A 328 32.18 26.29 16.99
CA LYS A 328 33.39 25.62 16.49
C LYS A 328 34.19 26.48 15.53
N SER A 329 33.55 27.29 14.71
CA SER A 329 34.19 28.24 13.79
C SER A 329 34.82 29.40 14.54
N ALA A 330 34.20 29.89 15.61
CA ALA A 330 34.74 30.96 16.47
C ALA A 330 35.90 30.47 17.37
N ALA A 331 35.95 29.16 17.68
CA ALA A 331 37.00 28.58 18.53
C ALA A 331 38.26 28.12 17.78
N SER A 332 38.33 28.24 16.45
CA SER A 332 39.53 27.96 15.65
C SER A 332 40.37 29.24 15.51
N PRO A 333 41.45 29.43 16.25
CA PRO A 333 42.34 30.56 16.03
C PRO A 333 43.11 30.35 14.72
N GLU A 334 43.11 31.39 13.90
CA GLU A 334 43.95 31.49 12.69
C GLU A 334 45.41 31.11 13.03
N LYS A 335 45.91 30.14 12.27
CA LYS A 335 47.34 29.88 12.18
C LYS A 335 47.86 30.22 10.80
#